data_8b59af48f39d87403ac6dd873ed11f2f
#
_entry.id   8b59af48f39d87403ac6dd873ed11f2f
#
_cell.length_a   1.000
_cell.length_b   1.000
_cell.length_c   1.000
_cell.angle_alpha   90.00
_cell.angle_beta   90.00
_cell.angle_gamma   90.00
#
_symmetry.space_group_name_H-M   'P 1'
#
loop_
_entity.id
_entity.type
_entity.pdbx_description
1 polymer ?
#
loop_
_entity_poly.entity_id
_entity_poly.type
_entity_poly.pdbx_seq_one_letter_code
_entity_poly.pdbx_strand_id
1 'polypeptide(L)'
;GIVLLRLRSVLGKRTGSEKKDPNLFSYDEPASQPSDIAKPITTPKQKSGVASDWFDNEDFLNGAKGAYEMIVTNFENGNIKELKSLLEDNVLNDFSEVITQRKQNSEQVEFSFIGIESAEIIYKDLNSSPMEVTVRFVSEMITCIKNNKDEVISGSLNQIQKITDVWTFSKHKNKKNSNWLLLATSAD
;
A
#
# COMPACT_ATOMS: atom_id res chain seq x y z
N GLY A 1 -7.50 10.50 -9.72
CA GLY A 1 -7.44 9.17 -9.19
C GLY A 1 -7.26 7.99 -10.15
N ILE A 2 -7.11 8.21 -11.50
CA ILE A 2 -7.12 7.08 -12.46
C ILE A 2 -5.75 6.40 -12.61
N VAL A 3 -4.65 7.07 -12.31
CA VAL A 3 -3.29 6.50 -12.51
C VAL A 3 -2.97 5.44 -11.48
N LEU A 4 -3.36 5.65 -10.23
CA LEU A 4 -3.23 4.63 -9.18
C LEU A 4 -4.35 3.59 -9.24
N LEU A 5 -5.50 3.89 -9.85
CA LEU A 5 -6.49 2.88 -10.24
C LEU A 5 -5.92 1.88 -11.27
N ARG A 6 -4.95 2.28 -12.12
CA ARG A 6 -4.23 1.34 -13.00
C ARG A 6 -3.24 0.46 -12.23
N LEU A 7 -2.57 0.97 -11.20
CA LEU A 7 -1.83 0.14 -10.25
C LEU A 7 -2.76 -0.80 -9.46
N ARG A 8 -3.97 -0.34 -9.12
CA ARG A 8 -5.02 -1.16 -8.48
C ARG A 8 -5.53 -2.27 -9.39
N SER A 9 -5.73 -2.01 -10.69
CA SER A 9 -6.29 -3.01 -11.61
C SER A 9 -5.28 -4.11 -11.95
N VAL A 10 -3.99 -3.86 -11.82
CA VAL A 10 -2.93 -4.83 -12.07
C VAL A 10 -2.70 -5.76 -10.89
N LEU A 11 -3.02 -5.34 -9.65
CA LEU A 11 -2.71 -6.08 -8.41
C LEU A 11 -3.92 -6.64 -7.66
N GLY A 12 -5.14 -6.51 -8.17
CA GLY A 12 -6.33 -6.78 -7.38
C GLY A 12 -7.39 -7.65 -7.99
N LYS A 13 -7.11 -8.90 -8.40
CA LYS A 13 -8.15 -9.94 -8.40
C LYS A 13 -8.01 -10.81 -7.17
N ARG A 14 -8.42 -10.28 -6.01
CA ARG A 14 -8.90 -11.11 -4.92
C ARG A 14 -10.40 -11.31 -5.16
N THR A 15 -10.76 -12.46 -5.72
CA THR A 15 -12.11 -13.00 -5.66
C THR A 15 -12.40 -13.36 -4.21
N GLY A 16 -12.92 -12.41 -3.45
CA GLY A 16 -13.55 -12.65 -2.16
C GLY A 16 -14.99 -13.05 -2.41
N SER A 17 -15.32 -14.31 -2.22
CA SER A 17 -16.69 -14.76 -2.07
C SER A 17 -17.34 -14.05 -0.91
N GLU A 18 -18.19 -13.07 -1.19
CA GLU A 18 -19.21 -12.64 -0.24
C GLU A 18 -20.25 -13.74 -0.09
N LYS A 19 -20.22 -14.45 1.02
CA LYS A 19 -21.42 -15.13 1.51
C LYS A 19 -22.23 -14.13 2.32
N LYS A 20 -23.29 -13.64 1.71
CA LYS A 20 -24.43 -13.06 2.41
C LYS A 20 -25.11 -14.16 3.18
N ASP A 21 -25.11 -14.07 4.49
CA ASP A 21 -26.12 -14.72 5.31
C ASP A 21 -27.17 -13.68 5.72
N PRO A 22 -28.43 -13.88 5.31
CA PRO A 22 -29.54 -13.13 5.86
C PRO A 22 -30.24 -13.98 6.90
N ASN A 23 -30.33 -13.52 8.13
CA ASN A 23 -31.45 -13.81 9.02
C ASN A 23 -31.33 -12.94 10.28
N LEU A 24 -32.20 -11.99 10.40
CA LEU A 24 -33.61 -12.01 10.72
C LEU A 24 -33.89 -12.33 12.20
N PHE A 25 -34.27 -11.26 12.90
CA PHE A 25 -35.27 -11.16 13.96
C PHE A 25 -35.29 -12.18 15.08
N SER A 26 -35.15 -11.69 16.29
CA SER A 26 -36.28 -11.71 17.22
C SER A 26 -36.00 -10.87 18.46
N TYR A 27 -36.95 -10.06 18.76
CA TYR A 27 -37.31 -9.34 19.95
C TYR A 27 -37.44 -10.29 21.15
N ASP A 28 -36.93 -9.87 22.32
CA ASP A 28 -37.74 -9.67 23.53
C ASP A 28 -36.89 -9.23 24.72
N GLU A 29 -37.23 -8.08 25.28
CA GLU A 29 -36.99 -7.72 26.69
C GLU A 29 -38.17 -8.21 27.53
N PRO A 30 -38.10 -8.37 28.89
CA PRO A 30 -37.79 -7.27 29.80
C PRO A 30 -37.07 -7.61 31.14
N ALA A 31 -36.44 -6.56 31.64
CA ALA A 31 -36.33 -6.11 33.03
C ALA A 31 -36.04 -7.09 34.21
N SER A 32 -34.93 -6.83 34.91
CA SER A 32 -34.88 -6.30 36.26
C SER A 32 -33.47 -6.29 36.85
N GLN A 33 -33.09 -5.16 37.43
CA GLN A 33 -31.92 -4.90 38.29
C GLN A 33 -32.18 -5.46 39.71
N PRO A 34 -31.24 -5.36 40.70
CA PRO A 34 -29.87 -4.84 40.70
C PRO A 34 -28.88 -5.69 41.55
N SER A 35 -27.68 -5.24 41.59
CA SER A 35 -26.73 -5.16 42.73
C SER A 35 -25.42 -5.92 42.59
N ASP A 36 -24.40 -5.07 42.61
CA ASP A 36 -23.16 -5.09 43.38
C ASP A 36 -21.94 -5.89 42.93
N ILE A 37 -20.87 -5.12 43.01
CA ILE A 37 -19.46 -5.43 43.19
C ILE A 37 -18.62 -5.36 41.93
N ALA A 38 -18.05 -4.16 41.78
CA ALA A 38 -16.88 -3.88 40.94
C ALA A 38 -15.71 -4.80 41.31
N LYS A 39 -15.32 -5.64 40.36
CA LYS A 39 -13.95 -6.15 40.27
C LYS A 39 -13.25 -5.45 39.12
N PRO A 40 -12.04 -4.92 39.30
CA PRO A 40 -11.31 -4.30 38.21
C PRO A 40 -11.00 -5.37 37.16
N ILE A 41 -11.55 -5.18 35.98
CA ILE A 41 -11.16 -5.95 34.79
C ILE A 41 -9.71 -5.54 34.48
N THR A 42 -8.79 -6.37 34.92
CA THR A 42 -7.42 -6.33 34.39
C THR A 42 -7.52 -6.62 32.90
N THR A 43 -7.37 -5.57 32.10
CA THR A 43 -7.07 -5.69 30.66
C THR A 43 -5.94 -6.70 30.52
N PRO A 44 -6.08 -7.70 29.63
CA PRO A 44 -4.95 -8.56 29.34
C PRO A 44 -3.90 -7.63 28.71
N LYS A 45 -2.78 -7.43 29.42
CA LYS A 45 -1.56 -6.94 28.80
C LYS A 45 -1.33 -7.80 27.56
N GLN A 46 -1.58 -7.23 26.39
CA GLN A 46 -1.03 -7.79 25.17
C GLN A 46 0.46 -7.97 25.46
N LYS A 47 0.90 -9.22 25.52
CA LYS A 47 2.30 -9.56 25.45
C LYS A 47 2.75 -8.99 24.09
N SER A 48 3.34 -7.81 24.11
CA SER A 48 4.17 -7.32 23.04
C SER A 48 5.22 -8.42 22.83
N GLY A 49 5.06 -9.17 21.75
CA GLY A 49 6.09 -10.09 21.29
C GLY A 49 7.41 -9.34 21.29
N VAL A 50 8.47 -10.04 21.65
CA VAL A 50 9.84 -9.55 21.67
C VAL A 50 10.05 -8.65 20.47
N ALA A 51 10.04 -7.33 20.71
CA ALA A 51 10.46 -6.38 19.73
C ALA A 51 11.89 -6.80 19.37
N SER A 52 12.10 -7.17 18.12
CA SER A 52 13.46 -7.46 17.67
C SER A 52 14.25 -6.15 17.82
N ASP A 53 15.15 -6.09 18.76
CA ASP A 53 15.97 -4.91 19.13
C ASP A 53 16.67 -4.24 17.95
N TRP A 54 16.68 -4.89 16.79
CA TRP A 54 17.33 -4.44 15.56
C TRP A 54 16.41 -3.67 14.60
N PHE A 55 15.08 -3.71 14.78
CA PHE A 55 14.11 -3.07 13.88
C PHE A 55 13.58 -1.78 14.51
N ASP A 56 14.02 -0.67 13.96
CA ASP A 56 13.51 0.65 14.30
C ASP A 56 12.38 1.07 13.33
N ASN A 57 11.22 1.39 13.88
CA ASN A 57 10.04 1.78 13.09
C ASN A 57 10.26 3.11 12.36
N GLU A 58 10.94 4.05 12.99
CA GLU A 58 11.17 5.38 12.42
C GLU A 58 12.18 5.31 11.27
N ASP A 59 13.30 4.62 11.48
CA ASP A 59 14.29 4.37 10.43
C ASP A 59 13.67 3.63 9.24
N PHE A 60 12.84 2.61 9.52
CA PHE A 60 12.12 1.91 8.47
C PHE A 60 11.18 2.82 7.70
N LEU A 61 10.36 3.63 8.38
CA LEU A 61 9.42 4.56 7.73
C LEU A 61 10.15 5.61 6.88
N ASN A 62 11.29 6.11 7.32
CA ASN A 62 12.11 7.04 6.54
C ASN A 62 12.61 6.38 5.24
N GLY A 63 13.09 5.14 5.32
CA GLY A 63 13.46 4.35 4.16
C GLY A 63 12.28 4.04 3.23
N ALA A 64 11.13 3.69 3.81
CA ALA A 64 9.91 3.37 3.07
C ALA A 64 9.34 4.59 2.32
N LYS A 65 9.39 5.78 2.91
CA LYS A 65 9.01 7.04 2.24
C LYS A 65 9.91 7.32 1.03
N GLY A 66 11.22 7.16 1.18
CA GLY A 66 12.15 7.30 0.06
C GLY A 66 11.90 6.30 -1.05
N ALA A 67 11.68 5.03 -0.69
CA ALA A 67 11.33 3.98 -1.65
C ALA A 67 10.00 4.26 -2.35
N TYR A 68 8.98 4.73 -1.64
CA TYR A 68 7.68 5.09 -2.22
C TYR A 68 7.84 6.17 -3.30
N GLU A 69 8.52 7.29 -3.00
CA GLU A 69 8.77 8.36 -3.95
C GLU A 69 9.54 7.86 -5.18
N MET A 70 10.61 7.10 -4.97
CA MET A 70 11.43 6.54 -6.04
C MET A 70 10.61 5.60 -6.94
N ILE A 71 9.81 4.72 -6.35
CA ILE A 71 8.99 3.74 -7.10
C ILE A 71 7.92 4.46 -7.92
N VAL A 72 7.16 5.37 -7.33
CA VAL A 72 6.11 6.12 -8.03
C VAL A 72 6.71 6.96 -9.16
N THR A 73 7.79 7.68 -8.89
CA THR A 73 8.46 8.53 -9.88
C THR A 73 9.01 7.71 -11.05
N ASN A 74 9.70 6.61 -10.78
CA ASN A 74 10.25 5.77 -11.84
C ASN A 74 9.17 5.02 -12.63
N PHE A 75 8.08 4.63 -11.97
CA PHE A 75 6.93 4.04 -12.65
C PHE A 75 6.29 5.02 -13.63
N GLU A 76 5.98 6.24 -13.17
CA GLU A 76 5.36 7.25 -14.03
C GLU A 76 6.26 7.67 -15.19
N ASN A 77 7.57 7.74 -14.97
CA ASN A 77 8.56 8.04 -16.00
C ASN A 77 8.92 6.83 -16.90
N GLY A 78 8.39 5.65 -16.59
CA GLY A 78 8.64 4.43 -17.37
C GLY A 78 10.06 3.86 -17.25
N ASN A 79 10.75 4.11 -16.12
CA ASN A 79 12.12 3.68 -15.83
C ASN A 79 12.17 2.28 -15.21
N ILE A 80 11.88 1.24 -16.00
CA ILE A 80 11.86 -0.15 -15.53
C ILE A 80 13.19 -0.57 -14.89
N LYS A 81 14.30 -0.07 -15.39
CA LYS A 81 15.65 -0.43 -14.91
C LYS A 81 15.84 -0.04 -13.44
N GLU A 82 15.39 1.16 -13.06
CA GLU A 82 15.49 1.66 -11.69
C GLU A 82 14.54 0.91 -10.75
N LEU A 83 13.36 0.52 -11.24
CA LEU A 83 12.38 -0.25 -10.47
C LEU A 83 12.90 -1.64 -10.06
N LYS A 84 13.80 -2.23 -10.84
CA LYS A 84 14.34 -3.58 -10.61
C LYS A 84 15.02 -3.76 -9.25
N SER A 85 15.60 -2.70 -8.71
CA SER A 85 16.27 -2.71 -7.42
C SER A 85 15.33 -2.46 -6.23
N LEU A 86 14.07 -2.11 -6.49
CA LEU A 86 13.09 -1.66 -5.50
C LEU A 86 11.90 -2.62 -5.35
N LEU A 87 11.67 -3.49 -6.35
CA LEU A 87 10.49 -4.34 -6.45
C LEU A 87 10.84 -5.82 -6.41
N GLU A 88 9.98 -6.63 -5.81
CA GLU A 88 9.99 -8.09 -6.02
C GLU A 88 9.57 -8.42 -7.46
N ASP A 89 9.98 -9.58 -7.96
CA ASP A 89 9.84 -9.96 -9.37
C ASP A 89 8.38 -9.92 -9.87
N ASN A 90 7.42 -10.34 -9.05
CA ASN A 90 6.01 -10.30 -9.38
C ASN A 90 5.51 -8.87 -9.62
N VAL A 91 5.84 -7.95 -8.70
CA VAL A 91 5.45 -6.53 -8.81
C VAL A 91 6.18 -5.86 -9.98
N LEU A 92 7.46 -6.20 -10.19
CA LEU A 92 8.22 -5.68 -11.32
C LEU A 92 7.61 -6.08 -12.67
N ASN A 93 7.16 -7.33 -12.80
CA ASN A 93 6.49 -7.81 -14.01
C ASN A 93 5.20 -7.04 -14.28
N ASP A 94 4.36 -6.88 -13.26
CA ASP A 94 3.10 -6.15 -13.37
C ASP A 94 3.31 -4.68 -13.76
N PHE A 95 4.27 -4.01 -13.12
CA PHE A 95 4.61 -2.62 -13.42
C PHE A 95 5.19 -2.47 -14.82
N SER A 96 6.05 -3.41 -15.24
CA SER A 96 6.67 -3.41 -16.56
C SER A 96 5.64 -3.61 -17.66
N GLU A 97 4.60 -4.43 -17.43
CA GLU A 97 3.50 -4.63 -18.35
C GLU A 97 2.74 -3.31 -18.59
N VAL A 98 2.36 -2.60 -17.53
CA VAL A 98 1.66 -1.31 -17.63
C VAL A 98 2.51 -0.27 -18.38
N ILE A 99 3.80 -0.17 -18.04
CA ILE A 99 4.73 0.75 -18.71
C ILE A 99 4.84 0.41 -20.21
N THR A 100 4.92 -0.87 -20.54
CA THR A 100 4.99 -1.34 -21.92
C THR A 100 3.71 -1.02 -22.69
N GLN A 101 2.54 -1.25 -22.09
CA GLN A 101 1.26 -0.89 -22.69
C GLN A 101 1.14 0.61 -22.96
N ARG A 102 1.55 1.46 -22.03
CA ARG A 102 1.59 2.92 -22.20
C ARG A 102 2.45 3.32 -23.40
N LYS A 103 3.64 2.70 -23.53
CA LYS A 103 4.53 2.93 -24.68
C LYS A 103 3.91 2.49 -26.00
N GLN A 104 3.27 1.32 -26.04
CA GLN A 104 2.58 0.81 -27.23
C GLN A 104 1.42 1.71 -27.64
N ASN A 105 0.71 2.27 -26.70
CA ASN A 105 -0.38 3.22 -26.94
C ASN A 105 0.11 4.64 -27.26
N SER A 106 1.43 4.87 -27.23
CA SER A 106 2.03 6.21 -27.37
C SER A 106 1.46 7.22 -26.36
N GLU A 107 1.19 6.74 -25.14
CA GLU A 107 0.74 7.58 -24.04
C GLU A 107 1.92 8.40 -23.49
N GLN A 108 1.68 9.69 -23.28
CA GLN A 108 2.63 10.61 -22.65
C GLN A 108 2.18 10.89 -21.23
N VAL A 109 3.07 10.67 -20.27
CA VAL A 109 2.80 10.90 -18.84
C VAL A 109 3.56 12.14 -18.40
N GLU A 110 2.84 13.13 -17.91
CA GLU A 110 3.38 14.28 -17.21
C GLU A 110 3.11 14.08 -15.72
N PHE A 111 4.17 14.01 -14.92
CA PHE A 111 4.11 13.65 -13.51
C PHE A 111 4.96 14.59 -12.66
N SER A 112 4.43 14.98 -11.50
CA SER A 112 5.15 15.70 -10.46
C SER A 112 4.76 15.16 -9.08
N PHE A 113 5.74 14.69 -8.35
CA PHE A 113 5.58 14.28 -6.96
C PHE A 113 5.64 15.51 -6.07
N ILE A 114 4.62 15.75 -5.25
CA ILE A 114 4.54 16.90 -4.34
C ILE A 114 5.14 16.53 -2.98
N GLY A 115 4.66 15.42 -2.39
CA GLY A 115 5.16 14.95 -1.11
C GLY A 115 4.31 13.87 -0.46
N ILE A 116 4.78 13.39 0.67
CA ILE A 116 4.07 12.44 1.54
C ILE A 116 3.51 13.22 2.72
N GLU A 117 2.19 13.22 2.85
CA GLU A 117 1.50 13.82 3.99
C GLU A 117 1.65 12.97 5.24
N SER A 118 1.48 11.64 5.09
CA SER A 118 1.64 10.69 6.19
C SER A 118 2.09 9.31 5.71
N ALA A 119 2.80 8.60 6.59
CA ALA A 119 3.15 7.20 6.42
C ALA A 119 3.05 6.49 7.76
N GLU A 120 2.32 5.38 7.81
CA GLU A 120 2.04 4.63 9.03
C GLU A 120 2.21 3.14 8.81
N ILE A 121 2.92 2.47 9.71
CA ILE A 121 2.99 1.00 9.73
C ILE A 121 1.66 0.47 10.27
N ILE A 122 0.93 -0.27 9.43
CA ILE A 122 -0.36 -0.86 9.80
C ILE A 122 -0.28 -2.37 10.06
N TYR A 123 0.79 -3.02 9.61
CA TYR A 123 1.07 -4.43 9.87
C TYR A 123 2.57 -4.69 9.87
N LYS A 124 3.01 -5.63 10.71
CA LYS A 124 4.41 -6.01 10.81
C LYS A 124 4.55 -7.47 11.24
N ASP A 125 5.26 -8.28 10.44
CA ASP A 125 5.71 -9.62 10.82
C ASP A 125 7.21 -9.76 10.52
N LEU A 126 8.02 -9.70 11.58
CA LEU A 126 9.48 -9.82 11.51
C LEU A 126 9.96 -11.25 11.79
N ASN A 127 9.05 -12.17 12.07
CA ASN A 127 9.38 -13.57 12.36
C ASN A 127 9.22 -14.46 11.14
N SER A 128 8.39 -14.07 10.18
CA SER A 128 8.21 -14.78 8.91
C SER A 128 9.47 -14.77 8.03
N SER A 129 9.45 -15.58 6.97
CA SER A 129 10.48 -15.59 5.95
C SER A 129 9.81 -15.68 4.57
N PRO A 130 9.78 -14.59 3.82
CA PRO A 130 10.36 -13.26 4.11
C PRO A 130 9.68 -12.53 5.29
N MET A 131 10.41 -11.61 5.91
CA MET A 131 9.79 -10.63 6.82
C MET A 131 8.93 -9.66 6.04
N GLU A 132 7.82 -9.20 6.63
CA GLU A 132 6.89 -8.30 5.96
C GLU A 132 6.52 -7.10 6.85
N VAL A 133 6.44 -5.94 6.22
CA VAL A 133 5.94 -4.72 6.86
C VAL A 133 5.00 -4.00 5.89
N THR A 134 3.79 -3.70 6.33
CA THR A 134 2.79 -2.98 5.53
C THR A 134 2.66 -1.55 6.02
N VAL A 135 2.74 -0.63 5.09
CA VAL A 135 2.66 0.82 5.33
C VAL A 135 1.49 1.41 4.56
N ARG A 136 0.70 2.24 5.24
CA ARG A 136 -0.27 3.15 4.60
C ARG A 136 0.41 4.47 4.34
N PHE A 137 0.42 4.90 3.08
CA PHE A 137 0.89 6.20 2.64
C PHE A 137 -0.27 7.10 2.25
N VAL A 138 -0.20 8.36 2.64
CA VAL A 138 -1.01 9.43 2.07
C VAL A 138 -0.05 10.39 1.39
N SER A 139 -0.19 10.57 0.09
CA SER A 139 0.69 11.40 -0.72
C SER A 139 -0.07 12.37 -1.61
N GLU A 140 0.62 13.37 -2.08
CA GLU A 140 0.12 14.36 -3.03
C GLU A 140 0.99 14.37 -4.29
N MET A 141 0.34 14.37 -5.44
CA MET A 141 0.99 14.38 -6.74
C MET A 141 0.12 15.00 -7.81
N ILE A 142 0.76 15.44 -8.89
CA ILE A 142 0.10 15.88 -10.12
C ILE A 142 0.42 14.84 -11.20
N THR A 143 -0.62 14.35 -11.87
CA THR A 143 -0.46 13.43 -13.00
C THR A 143 -1.41 13.79 -14.11
N CYS A 144 -0.90 13.81 -15.33
CA CYS A 144 -1.68 13.98 -16.55
C CYS A 144 -1.17 12.98 -17.60
N ILE A 145 -2.08 12.22 -18.18
CA ILE A 145 -1.76 11.28 -19.27
C ILE A 145 -2.46 11.76 -20.52
N LYS A 146 -1.70 11.89 -21.59
CA LYS A 146 -2.17 12.27 -22.91
C LYS A 146 -2.00 11.10 -23.89
N ASN A 147 -2.87 11.04 -24.88
CA ASN A 147 -2.73 10.09 -26.00
C ASN A 147 -1.77 10.64 -27.08
N ASN A 148 -1.61 9.89 -28.16
CA ASN A 148 -0.78 10.28 -29.32
C ASN A 148 -1.28 11.50 -30.11
N LYS A 149 -2.48 12.01 -29.79
CA LYS A 149 -3.07 13.24 -30.36
C LYS A 149 -3.00 14.43 -29.42
N ASP A 150 -2.22 14.30 -28.32
CA ASP A 150 -2.10 15.31 -27.26
C ASP A 150 -3.40 15.60 -26.50
N GLU A 151 -4.36 14.67 -26.57
CA GLU A 151 -5.61 14.76 -25.82
C GLU A 151 -5.44 14.16 -24.42
N VAL A 152 -5.90 14.86 -23.39
CA VAL A 152 -5.86 14.36 -22.02
C VAL A 152 -6.83 13.18 -21.86
N ILE A 153 -6.30 12.00 -21.55
CA ILE A 153 -7.09 10.79 -21.30
C ILE A 153 -7.23 10.49 -19.80
N SER A 154 -6.38 11.08 -18.97
CA SER A 154 -6.43 10.89 -17.52
C SER A 154 -5.71 12.01 -16.78
N GLY A 155 -6.24 12.39 -15.62
CA GLY A 155 -5.62 13.36 -14.73
C GLY A 155 -5.73 14.82 -15.19
N SER A 156 -4.95 15.69 -14.58
CA SER A 156 -4.91 17.12 -14.87
C SER A 156 -3.63 17.73 -14.35
N LEU A 157 -2.99 18.62 -15.12
CA LEU A 157 -1.80 19.38 -14.68
C LEU A 157 -2.13 20.46 -13.65
N ASN A 158 -3.37 20.86 -13.58
CA ASN A 158 -3.81 21.96 -12.70
C ASN A 158 -4.45 21.50 -11.39
N GLN A 159 -4.39 20.19 -11.12
CA GLN A 159 -5.02 19.60 -9.93
C GLN A 159 -4.06 18.69 -9.19
N ILE A 160 -3.80 19.02 -7.92
CA ILE A 160 -3.12 18.14 -6.99
C ILE A 160 -4.06 17.00 -6.62
N GLN A 161 -3.59 15.77 -6.75
CA GLN A 161 -4.30 14.58 -6.36
C GLN A 161 -3.76 14.07 -5.04
N LYS A 162 -4.66 13.82 -4.08
CA LYS A 162 -4.36 13.15 -2.82
C LYS A 162 -4.62 11.66 -2.98
N ILE A 163 -3.62 10.87 -2.70
CA ILE A 163 -3.61 9.42 -2.96
C ILE A 163 -3.34 8.69 -1.65
N THR A 164 -4.14 7.66 -1.36
CA THR A 164 -3.91 6.73 -0.26
C THR A 164 -3.55 5.37 -0.81
N ASP A 165 -2.37 4.89 -0.46
CA ASP A 165 -1.83 3.59 -0.86
C ASP A 165 -1.45 2.75 0.35
N VAL A 166 -1.66 1.44 0.24
CA VAL A 166 -1.24 0.46 1.22
C VAL A 166 -0.24 -0.48 0.57
N TRP A 167 1.02 -0.39 0.97
CA TRP A 167 2.13 -1.13 0.38
C TRP A 167 2.76 -2.08 1.38
N THR A 168 3.02 -3.31 0.96
CA THR A 168 3.74 -4.31 1.74
C THR A 168 5.15 -4.45 1.21
N PHE A 169 6.12 -4.24 2.09
CA PHE A 169 7.54 -4.47 1.82
C PHE A 169 7.97 -5.80 2.42
N SER A 170 8.87 -6.49 1.73
CA SER A 170 9.47 -7.74 2.18
C SER A 170 10.99 -7.66 2.27
N LYS A 171 11.56 -8.49 3.16
CA LYS A 171 13.01 -8.66 3.30
C LYS A 171 13.35 -10.10 3.60
N HIS A 172 14.21 -10.69 2.80
CA HIS A 172 14.69 -12.07 3.00
C HIS A 172 15.84 -12.12 4.02
N LYS A 173 15.67 -12.88 5.11
CA LYS A 173 16.68 -13.04 6.18
C LYS A 173 18.00 -13.63 5.70
N ASN A 174 17.96 -14.48 4.70
CA ASN A 174 19.10 -15.28 4.27
C ASN A 174 19.98 -14.63 3.18
N LYS A 175 19.57 -13.48 2.66
CA LYS A 175 20.40 -12.74 1.72
C LYS A 175 21.21 -11.70 2.48
N LYS A 176 22.53 -11.92 2.64
CA LYS A 176 23.44 -10.88 3.12
C LYS A 176 23.24 -9.63 2.28
N ASN A 177 22.99 -8.49 2.93
CA ASN A 177 22.70 -7.19 2.30
C ASN A 177 21.39 -7.14 1.48
N SER A 178 20.35 -7.93 1.82
CA SER A 178 19.05 -7.74 1.19
C SER A 178 18.41 -6.43 1.67
N ASN A 179 17.98 -5.62 0.72
CA ASN A 179 17.17 -4.44 1.00
C ASN A 179 15.69 -4.86 1.18
N TRP A 180 14.90 -3.96 1.72
CA TRP A 180 13.46 -4.07 1.65
C TRP A 180 13.00 -3.84 0.22
N LEU A 181 12.18 -4.75 -0.32
CA LEU A 181 11.61 -4.67 -1.65
C LEU A 181 10.08 -4.58 -1.56
N LEU A 182 9.46 -3.91 -2.50
CA LEU A 182 8.01 -3.87 -2.60
C LEU A 182 7.48 -5.23 -3.05
N LEU A 183 6.70 -5.88 -2.19
CA LEU A 183 6.10 -7.20 -2.41
C LEU A 183 4.69 -7.10 -2.98
N ALA A 184 3.91 -6.13 -2.51
CA ALA A 184 2.52 -5.96 -2.90
C ALA A 184 2.05 -4.51 -2.72
N THR A 185 1.09 -4.11 -3.54
CA THR A 185 0.35 -2.86 -3.39
C THR A 185 -1.14 -3.15 -3.28
N SER A 186 -1.84 -2.40 -2.46
CA SER A 186 -3.29 -2.41 -2.41
C SER A 186 -3.81 -0.99 -2.24
N ALA A 187 -5.11 -0.83 -2.40
CA ALA A 187 -5.80 0.41 -2.11
C ALA A 187 -6.46 0.32 -0.74
N ASP A 188 -6.59 1.46 -0.07
CA ASP A 188 -7.41 1.60 1.12
C ASP A 188 -8.87 1.74 0.75
#